data_449a449206bc115dd5e3d8f019430698
#
_entry.id   449a449206bc115dd5e3d8f019430698
#
_cell.length_a   1.000
_cell.length_b   1.000
_cell.length_c   1.000
_cell.angle_alpha   90.00
_cell.angle_beta   90.00
_cell.angle_gamma   90.00
#
_symmetry.space_group_name_H-M   'P 1'
#
loop_
_entity.id
_entity.type
_entity.pdbx_description
1 polymer ?
#
loop_
_entity_poly.entity_id
_entity_poly.type
_entity_poly.pdbx_seq_one_letter_code
_entity_poly.pdbx_strand_id
1 'polypeptide(L)'
;MTAEHEAPEREPAAVPELQPPIELTEAALEALLFVAERPLSRREVAALFGSDRAVVDARLGDLEVSLHGRGIRLALSGDRVELVTAPDAGALIARYVGTDAIRLSP
;
A
#
# COMPACT_ATOMS: atom_id res chain seq x y z
N MET A 1 30.80 -14.68 10.20
CA MET A 1 30.48 -14.09 10.42
C MET A 1 30.31 -13.30 10.62
N THR A 2 30.06 -13.47 10.37
CA THR A 2 29.60 -12.70 10.59
C THR A 2 29.01 -12.03 10.54
N ALA A 3 28.84 -12.21 10.28
CA ALA A 3 28.19 -11.54 10.28
C ALA A 3 27.50 -11.19 10.18
N GLU A 4 27.36 -11.45 10.05
CA GLU A 4 26.74 -11.06 10.03
C GLU A 4 26.10 -10.61 10.16
N HIS A 5 26.07 -10.85 10.03
CA HIS A 5 25.44 -10.31 10.17
C HIS A 5 24.89 -9.82 10.30
N GLU A 6 24.79 -9.93 10.05
CA GLU A 6 24.24 -9.36 10.26
C GLU A 6 23.61 -8.67 10.31
N ALA A 7 23.37 -8.79 10.02
CA ALA A 7 22.63 -8.11 10.08
C ALA A 7 21.90 -7.67 10.12
N PRO A 8 21.66 -7.61 10.07
CA PRO A 8 20.74 -7.13 10.15
C PRO A 8 20.05 -6.72 10.18
N GLU A 9 20.02 -6.81 10.06
CA GLU A 9 19.36 -6.37 10.02
C GLU A 9 18.71 -6.07 9.60
N ARG A 10 18.63 -6.22 9.50
CA ARG A 10 18.14 -5.92 8.95
C ARG A 10 17.17 -5.75 8.60
N GLU A 11 17.09 -6.12 8.42
CA GLU A 11 16.10 -5.84 7.93
C GLU A 11 14.93 -6.49 7.93
N PRO A 12 13.95 -6.08 8.09
CA PRO A 12 12.63 -6.58 8.14
C PRO A 12 12.20 -7.30 6.88
N ALA A 13 12.84 -6.96 5.81
CA ALA A 13 12.49 -7.57 4.53
C ALA A 13 12.67 -9.07 4.52
N ALA A 14 13.51 -9.58 5.39
CA ALA A 14 13.75 -11.01 5.44
C ALA A 14 12.68 -11.76 6.20
N VAL A 15 11.89 -11.06 7.00
CA VAL A 15 10.93 -11.72 7.87
C VAL A 15 9.87 -12.50 7.11
N PRO A 16 9.32 -12.00 6.00
CA PRO A 16 8.28 -12.76 5.29
C PRO A 16 8.72 -14.13 4.82
N GLU A 17 9.99 -14.32 4.60
CA GLU A 17 10.47 -15.63 4.13
C GLU A 17 10.30 -16.73 5.15
N LEU A 18 10.17 -16.36 6.42
CA LEU A 18 10.03 -17.33 7.52
C LEU A 18 8.58 -17.62 7.83
N GLN A 19 7.67 -17.06 7.10
CA GLN A 19 6.24 -17.19 7.36
C GLN A 19 5.55 -17.81 6.15
N PRO A 20 4.45 -18.54 6.39
CA PRO A 20 3.71 -19.08 5.25
C PRO A 20 3.15 -17.99 4.38
N PRO A 21 3.03 -18.24 3.09
CA PRO A 21 2.42 -17.26 2.19
C PRO A 21 0.99 -16.93 2.61
N ILE A 22 0.61 -15.71 2.33
CA ILE A 22 -0.75 -15.24 2.55
C ILE A 22 -1.40 -15.11 1.18
N GLU A 23 -2.61 -15.60 1.05
CA GLU A 23 -3.29 -15.51 -0.24
C GLU A 23 -3.46 -14.05 -0.64
N LEU A 24 -3.00 -13.72 -1.82
CA LEU A 24 -3.06 -12.34 -2.33
C LEU A 24 -4.40 -12.14 -3.01
N THR A 25 -5.37 -11.73 -2.22
CA THR A 25 -6.69 -11.40 -2.73
C THR A 25 -6.78 -9.89 -2.91
N GLU A 26 -7.78 -9.46 -3.66
CA GLU A 26 -8.04 -8.05 -3.83
C GLU A 26 -8.28 -7.36 -2.48
N ALA A 27 -9.06 -8.00 -1.62
CA ALA A 27 -9.37 -7.44 -0.30
C ALA A 27 -8.14 -7.32 0.58
N ALA A 28 -7.26 -8.34 0.56
CA ALA A 28 -6.06 -8.30 1.36
C ALA A 28 -5.12 -7.20 0.87
N LEU A 29 -5.03 -7.04 -0.44
CA LEU A 29 -4.20 -5.99 -1.02
C LEU A 29 -4.73 -4.61 -0.63
N GLU A 30 -6.02 -4.42 -0.71
CA GLU A 30 -6.64 -3.16 -0.30
C GLU A 30 -6.33 -2.86 1.16
N ALA A 31 -6.45 -3.87 2.03
CA ALA A 31 -6.19 -3.68 3.46
C ALA A 31 -4.74 -3.28 3.71
N LEU A 32 -3.81 -3.94 3.02
CA LEU A 32 -2.40 -3.60 3.17
C LEU A 32 -2.14 -2.15 2.76
N LEU A 33 -2.66 -1.76 1.61
CA LEU A 33 -2.43 -0.41 1.11
C LEU A 33 -3.11 0.64 1.97
N PHE A 34 -4.21 0.27 2.60
CA PHE A 34 -4.92 1.20 3.49
C PHE A 34 -4.09 1.53 4.73
N VAL A 35 -3.41 0.53 5.30
CA VAL A 35 -2.62 0.78 6.51
C VAL A 35 -1.21 1.25 6.21
N ALA A 36 -0.76 1.12 4.97
CA ALA A 36 0.57 1.55 4.60
C ALA A 36 0.65 3.08 4.68
N GLU A 37 1.70 3.58 5.31
CA GLU A 37 1.85 5.02 5.51
C GLU A 37 2.71 5.64 4.42
N ARG A 38 3.11 4.86 3.44
CA ARG A 38 3.91 5.32 2.32
C ARG A 38 3.62 4.45 1.12
N PRO A 39 3.95 4.88 -0.08
CA PRO A 39 3.81 4.01 -1.24
C PRO A 39 4.70 2.77 -1.07
N LEU A 40 4.19 1.63 -1.50
CA LEU A 40 4.93 0.38 -1.44
C LEU A 40 5.33 -0.03 -2.84
N SER A 41 6.52 -0.61 -2.97
CA SER A 41 6.92 -1.16 -4.26
C SER A 41 6.22 -2.48 -4.48
N ARG A 42 6.07 -2.87 -5.74
CA ARG A 42 5.48 -4.17 -6.05
C ARG A 42 6.30 -5.30 -5.47
N ARG A 43 7.62 -5.11 -5.39
CA ARG A 43 8.48 -6.11 -4.77
C ARG A 43 8.16 -6.27 -3.28
N GLU A 44 7.96 -5.15 -2.58
CA GLU A 44 7.59 -5.21 -1.16
C GLU A 44 6.27 -5.95 -0.98
N VAL A 45 5.30 -5.63 -1.82
CA VAL A 45 4.00 -6.29 -1.75
C VAL A 45 4.15 -7.79 -1.99
N ALA A 46 4.89 -8.16 -3.02
CA ALA A 46 5.11 -9.58 -3.32
C ALA A 46 5.76 -10.29 -2.15
N ALA A 47 6.76 -9.66 -1.54
CA ALA A 47 7.46 -10.27 -0.42
C ALA A 47 6.55 -10.46 0.79
N LEU A 48 5.72 -9.45 1.07
CA LEU A 48 4.82 -9.53 2.23
C LEU A 48 3.81 -10.66 2.09
N PHE A 49 3.32 -10.91 0.87
CA PHE A 49 2.36 -11.97 0.65
C PHE A 49 3.03 -13.32 0.39
N GLY A 50 4.32 -13.33 0.07
CA GLY A 50 4.98 -14.56 -0.36
C GLY A 50 4.54 -14.95 -1.76
N SER A 51 4.29 -13.97 -2.60
CA SER A 51 3.74 -14.15 -3.94
C SER A 51 4.71 -13.59 -4.96
N ASP A 52 4.44 -13.82 -6.25
CA ASP A 52 5.31 -13.24 -7.26
C ASP A 52 4.69 -11.97 -7.83
N ARG A 53 5.50 -11.27 -8.61
CA ARG A 53 5.12 -9.97 -9.13
C ARG A 53 3.93 -10.04 -10.09
N ALA A 54 3.84 -11.14 -10.83
CA ALA A 54 2.73 -11.29 -11.78
C ALA A 54 1.39 -11.33 -11.07
N VAL A 55 1.35 -12.01 -9.91
CA VAL A 55 0.12 -12.06 -9.12
C VAL A 55 -0.19 -10.69 -8.54
N VAL A 56 0.84 -9.97 -8.08
CA VAL A 56 0.65 -8.62 -7.57
C VAL A 56 0.04 -7.74 -8.66
N ASP A 57 0.61 -7.77 -9.86
CA ASP A 57 0.10 -6.94 -10.96
C ASP A 57 -1.34 -7.30 -11.30
N ALA A 58 -1.68 -8.58 -11.31
CA ALA A 58 -3.04 -9.01 -11.60
C ALA A 58 -4.02 -8.50 -10.55
N ARG A 59 -3.66 -8.60 -9.27
CA ARG A 59 -4.55 -8.15 -8.21
C ARG A 59 -4.66 -6.63 -8.17
N LEU A 60 -3.58 -5.92 -8.50
CA LEU A 60 -3.65 -4.47 -8.59
C LEU A 60 -4.63 -4.04 -9.68
N GLY A 61 -4.62 -4.74 -10.81
CA GLY A 61 -5.57 -4.45 -11.87
C GLY A 61 -7.01 -4.68 -11.43
N ASP A 62 -7.24 -5.78 -10.72
CA ASP A 62 -8.57 -6.08 -10.19
C ASP A 62 -9.03 -5.00 -9.22
N LEU A 63 -8.13 -4.58 -8.33
CA LEU A 63 -8.46 -3.56 -7.34
C LEU A 63 -8.76 -2.23 -8.01
N GLU A 64 -7.98 -1.89 -9.03
CA GLU A 64 -8.21 -0.64 -9.75
C GLU A 64 -9.61 -0.61 -10.36
N VAL A 65 -10.04 -1.72 -10.94
CA VAL A 65 -11.37 -1.82 -11.52
C VAL A 65 -12.43 -1.70 -10.43
N SER A 66 -12.23 -2.39 -9.30
CA SER A 66 -13.20 -2.35 -8.21
C SER A 66 -13.35 -0.96 -7.60
N LEU A 67 -12.30 -0.16 -7.65
CA LEU A 67 -12.34 1.19 -7.07
C LEU A 67 -12.87 2.23 -8.05
N HIS A 68 -13.18 1.84 -9.27
CA HIS A 68 -13.68 2.77 -10.26
C HIS A 68 -14.96 3.45 -9.76
N GLY A 69 -15.00 4.77 -9.84
CA GLY A 69 -16.17 5.53 -9.42
C GLY A 69 -16.31 5.70 -7.91
N ARG A 70 -15.35 5.23 -7.14
CA ARG A 70 -15.42 5.37 -5.68
C ARG A 70 -14.53 6.53 -5.23
N GLY A 71 -14.55 6.80 -3.92
CA GLY A 71 -13.80 7.93 -3.38
C GLY A 71 -12.31 7.69 -3.20
N ILE A 72 -11.88 6.45 -3.36
CA ILE A 72 -10.48 6.06 -3.23
C ILE A 72 -10.04 5.42 -4.53
N ARG A 73 -8.80 5.60 -4.91
CA ARG A 73 -8.26 5.00 -6.12
C ARG A 73 -6.79 4.66 -5.92
N LEU A 74 -6.26 3.83 -6.81
CA LEU A 74 -4.85 3.50 -6.82
C LEU A 74 -4.06 4.59 -7.52
N ALA A 75 -2.96 4.97 -6.91
CA ALA A 75 -1.97 5.83 -7.54
C ALA A 75 -0.75 4.97 -7.85
N LEU A 76 -0.37 4.94 -9.10
CA LEU A 76 0.77 4.16 -9.57
C LEU A 76 1.85 5.13 -10.00
N SER A 77 3.02 4.98 -9.42
CA SER A 77 4.15 5.85 -9.74
C SER A 77 5.39 4.98 -9.88
N GLY A 78 5.76 4.70 -11.12
CA GLY A 78 6.85 3.78 -11.37
C GLY A 78 6.49 2.41 -10.82
N ASP A 79 7.33 1.89 -9.93
CA ASP A 79 7.11 0.59 -9.34
C ASP A 79 6.28 0.65 -8.06
N ARG A 80 5.87 1.84 -7.62
CA ARG A 80 5.23 2.01 -6.34
C ARG A 80 3.73 2.20 -6.49
N VAL A 81 3.00 1.77 -5.46
CA VAL A 81 1.53 1.83 -5.46
C VAL A 81 1.07 2.33 -4.09
N GLU A 82 -0.03 3.07 -4.09
CA GLU A 82 -0.66 3.50 -2.84
C GLU A 82 -2.12 3.83 -3.12
N LEU A 83 -2.91 3.91 -2.05
CA LEU A 83 -4.28 4.37 -2.15
C LEU A 83 -4.30 5.87 -1.90
N VAL A 84 -5.07 6.57 -2.71
CA VAL A 84 -5.23 8.02 -2.58
C VAL A 84 -6.71 8.35 -2.76
N THR A 85 -7.10 9.55 -2.34
CA THR A 85 -8.47 9.98 -2.59
C THR A 85 -8.65 10.26 -4.07
N ALA A 86 -9.85 9.98 -4.57
CA ALA A 86 -10.17 10.26 -5.96
C ALA A 86 -10.24 11.78 -6.17
N PRO A 87 -9.87 12.27 -7.35
CA PRO A 87 -9.95 13.72 -7.63
C PRO A 87 -11.34 14.30 -7.41
N ASP A 88 -12.39 13.50 -7.66
CA ASP A 88 -13.76 13.96 -7.46
C ASP A 88 -14.05 14.33 -6.02
N ALA A 89 -13.29 13.79 -5.07
CA ALA A 89 -13.46 14.07 -3.66
C ALA A 89 -12.62 15.26 -3.20
N GLY A 90 -11.84 15.84 -4.11
CA GLY A 90 -10.85 16.85 -3.73
C GLY A 90 -11.44 18.05 -3.01
N ALA A 91 -12.56 18.57 -3.50
CA ALA A 91 -13.17 19.75 -2.89
C ALA A 91 -13.65 19.45 -1.47
N LEU A 92 -14.24 18.28 -1.27
CA LEU A 92 -14.70 17.87 0.07
C LEU A 92 -13.51 17.71 1.00
N ILE A 93 -12.47 17.05 0.52
CA ILE A 93 -11.28 16.81 1.35
C ILE A 93 -10.63 18.14 1.74
N ALA A 94 -10.51 19.06 0.79
CA ALA A 94 -9.94 20.37 1.08
C ALA A 94 -10.78 21.12 2.13
N ARG A 95 -12.09 20.99 2.04
CA ARG A 95 -12.97 21.63 3.02
C ARG A 95 -12.79 21.03 4.41
N TYR A 96 -12.67 19.71 4.48
CA TYR A 96 -12.44 19.04 5.75
C TYR A 96 -11.12 19.46 6.37
N VAL A 97 -10.06 19.46 5.57
CA VAL A 97 -8.73 19.84 6.05
C VAL A 97 -8.74 21.29 6.56
N GLY A 98 -9.39 22.19 5.82
CA GLY A 98 -9.50 23.57 6.25
C GLY A 98 -10.26 23.71 7.56
N THR A 99 -11.37 23.00 7.70
CA THR A 99 -12.15 23.03 8.93
C THR A 99 -11.35 22.48 10.10
N ASP A 100 -10.65 21.40 9.87
CA ASP A 100 -9.84 20.78 10.92
C ASP A 100 -8.71 21.70 11.36
N ALA A 101 -8.08 22.38 10.41
CA ALA A 101 -7.03 23.34 10.71
C ALA A 101 -7.57 24.51 11.53
N ILE A 102 -8.77 25.00 11.19
CA ILE A 102 -9.40 26.09 11.95
C ILE A 102 -9.69 25.62 13.37
N ARG A 103 -10.18 24.41 13.50
CA ARG A 103 -10.52 23.85 14.81
C ARG A 103 -9.30 23.73 15.71
N LEU A 104 -8.16 23.42 15.11
CA LEU A 104 -6.92 23.28 15.85
C LEU A 104 -6.28 24.61 16.20
N SER A 105 -6.70 25.69 15.56
CA SER A 105 -6.17 27.00 15.84
C SER A 105 -6.79 27.55 17.12
N PRO A 106 -5.95 28.08 18.01
CA PRO A 106 -6.47 28.68 19.24
C PRO A 106 -7.32 29.91 18.98
#